data_ded08c1f68f85a6dc6215de70484f6e7
#
_entry.id   ded08c1f68f85a6dc6215de70484f6e7
#
_cell.length_a   1.000
_cell.length_b   1.000
_cell.length_c   1.000
_cell.angle_alpha   90.00
_cell.angle_beta   90.00
_cell.angle_gamma   90.00
#
_symmetry.space_group_name_H-M   'P 1'
#
loop_
_entity.id
_entity.type
_entity.pdbx_description
1 polymer ?
#
loop_
_entity_poly.entity_id
_entity_poly.type
_entity_poly.pdbx_seq_one_letter_code
_entity_poly.pdbx_strand_id
1 'polypeptide(L)'
;MRKTAIVLLLSLLLFPLSAIADDIMVTRHFTGLWDQSEHESQGINLQIIDQDSGDKVGVAYWYTYDDNMESAWFLAAGPVIGNRIEMVLYEGQGIGFLESNVEGNERVVEVGSLELEFSSCNEGTATFATTLPSVGSGSFPVERFTDLFNTSCSGGVSDDTPSDVLVTEQRIGLSPARDGLLASGHADFEERPDRTEFSVEVEDLADGSYRIMVGGIDRGELVVTMGIGETEFRSPVEAGKVLLAFDPRGQKIEVHDDQGAVLTSDDSVIDGGGNGGDDGGGDDGGGTLDFGSVEIEVGLSNTGVYPLASGDAKLEPRDDRTDFSVEIEDVPVGDY
;
A
#
# COMPACT_ATOMS: atom_id res chain seq x y z
N MET A 1 18.45 25.41 -62.72
CA MET A 1 18.09 25.71 -61.35
C MET A 1 17.50 24.45 -60.73
N ARG A 2 18.30 23.71 -59.93
CA ARG A 2 17.87 22.48 -59.23
C ARG A 2 17.40 22.89 -57.83
N LYS A 3 16.13 22.63 -57.49
CA LYS A 3 15.58 22.83 -56.16
C LYS A 3 15.82 21.56 -55.32
N THR A 4 16.67 21.65 -54.34
CA THR A 4 16.92 20.58 -53.37
C THR A 4 15.89 20.70 -52.23
N ALA A 5 15.02 19.71 -52.10
CA ALA A 5 14.07 19.63 -50.97
C ALA A 5 14.78 18.92 -49.80
N ILE A 6 14.91 19.61 -48.69
CA ILE A 6 15.38 19.05 -47.41
C ILE A 6 14.19 18.47 -46.69
N VAL A 7 14.16 17.13 -46.55
CA VAL A 7 13.18 16.43 -45.73
C VAL A 7 13.73 16.38 -44.32
N LEU A 8 13.10 17.13 -43.39
CA LEU A 8 13.43 17.10 -41.98
C LEU A 8 12.69 15.89 -41.37
N LEU A 9 13.47 14.85 -41.06
CA LEU A 9 12.95 13.69 -40.29
C LEU A 9 12.85 14.08 -38.81
N LEU A 10 11.64 14.33 -38.34
CA LEU A 10 11.35 14.54 -36.90
C LEU A 10 11.29 13.18 -36.23
N SER A 11 12.39 12.75 -35.61
CA SER A 11 12.41 11.54 -34.76
C SER A 11 11.69 11.85 -33.44
N LEU A 12 10.48 11.32 -33.29
CA LEU A 12 9.72 11.32 -32.06
C LEU A 12 10.43 10.34 -31.08
N LEU A 13 11.21 10.87 -30.16
CA LEU A 13 11.76 10.12 -29.04
C LEU A 13 10.58 9.77 -28.10
N LEU A 14 10.04 8.57 -28.23
CA LEU A 14 9.20 7.96 -27.21
C LEU A 14 10.11 7.64 -26.03
N PHE A 15 10.12 8.51 -25.02
CA PHE A 15 10.64 8.14 -23.72
C PHE A 15 9.67 7.10 -23.12
N PRO A 16 10.14 5.93 -22.66
CA PRO A 16 9.30 5.08 -21.87
C PRO A 16 8.91 5.87 -20.61
N LEU A 17 7.61 6.00 -20.34
CA LEU A 17 7.12 6.34 -18.99
C LEU A 17 7.58 5.18 -18.11
N SER A 18 8.70 5.37 -17.40
CA SER A 18 8.99 4.54 -16.24
C SER A 18 7.88 4.82 -15.24
N ALA A 19 7.06 3.82 -14.94
CA ALA A 19 6.20 3.89 -13.78
C ALA A 19 7.15 4.11 -12.59
N ILE A 20 7.06 5.28 -11.97
CA ILE A 20 7.78 5.58 -10.74
C ILE A 20 7.05 4.73 -9.70
N ALA A 21 7.75 3.79 -9.08
CA ALA A 21 7.23 3.13 -7.90
C ALA A 21 6.94 4.22 -6.86
N ASP A 22 5.77 4.14 -6.22
CA ASP A 22 5.42 5.08 -5.17
C ASP A 22 6.48 4.99 -4.06
N ASP A 23 7.22 6.08 -3.83
CA ASP A 23 8.28 6.11 -2.82
C ASP A 23 7.74 6.07 -1.39
N ILE A 24 6.44 6.32 -1.20
CA ILE A 24 5.73 6.27 0.08
C ILE A 24 4.31 5.76 -0.10
N MET A 25 3.69 5.36 1.01
CA MET A 25 2.30 4.89 1.08
C MET A 25 1.51 5.78 2.03
N VAL A 26 0.30 6.18 1.63
CA VAL A 26 -0.62 6.87 2.53
C VAL A 26 -1.14 5.89 3.57
N THR A 27 -0.87 6.17 4.85
CA THR A 27 -1.24 5.38 6.01
C THR A 27 -2.07 6.21 6.98
N ARG A 28 -2.57 5.60 8.07
CA ARG A 28 -3.30 6.32 9.13
C ARG A 28 -2.56 7.55 9.67
N HIS A 29 -1.22 7.55 9.56
CA HIS A 29 -0.39 8.66 10.03
C HIS A 29 -0.50 9.92 9.17
N PHE A 30 -1.12 9.86 8.00
CA PHE A 30 -1.44 11.05 7.18
C PHE A 30 -2.66 11.83 7.71
N THR A 31 -3.41 11.27 8.67
CA THR A 31 -4.45 12.01 9.39
C THR A 31 -3.86 13.21 10.11
N GLY A 32 -4.47 14.39 9.94
CA GLY A 32 -4.05 15.62 10.58
C GLY A 32 -4.38 16.87 9.78
N LEU A 33 -3.84 18.00 10.21
CA LEU A 33 -3.93 19.26 9.49
C LEU A 33 -2.75 19.38 8.53
N TRP A 34 -3.06 19.78 7.32
CA TRP A 34 -2.13 20.06 6.23
C TRP A 34 -2.31 21.53 5.84
N ASP A 35 -1.24 22.29 5.97
CA ASP A 35 -1.24 23.73 5.70
C ASP A 35 -1.02 23.98 4.20
N GLN A 36 -1.70 24.97 3.65
CA GLN A 36 -1.39 25.48 2.32
C GLN A 36 -0.24 26.48 2.45
N SER A 37 0.97 26.04 2.14
CA SER A 37 2.17 26.89 2.23
C SER A 37 1.95 28.22 1.52
N GLU A 38 2.41 29.33 2.14
CA GLU A 38 2.29 30.70 1.66
C GLU A 38 0.88 31.33 1.78
N HIS A 39 -0.13 30.60 2.29
CA HIS A 39 -1.50 31.12 2.46
C HIS A 39 -2.01 30.91 3.89
N GLU A 40 -1.91 31.93 4.71
CA GLU A 40 -2.42 31.89 6.09
C GLU A 40 -3.91 31.55 6.15
N SER A 41 -4.29 30.73 7.12
CA SER A 41 -5.68 30.31 7.37
C SER A 41 -6.31 29.43 6.28
N GLN A 42 -5.52 28.87 5.38
CA GLN A 42 -5.97 27.93 4.36
C GLN A 42 -5.27 26.60 4.54
N GLY A 43 -5.99 25.52 4.29
CA GLY A 43 -5.43 24.19 4.43
C GLY A 43 -6.49 23.11 4.46
N ILE A 44 -6.05 21.89 4.73
CA ILE A 44 -6.86 20.70 4.66
C ILE A 44 -6.81 19.96 6.00
N ASN A 45 -7.97 19.63 6.56
CA ASN A 45 -8.07 18.64 7.64
C ASN A 45 -8.35 17.29 7.01
N LEU A 46 -7.36 16.40 7.01
CA LEU A 46 -7.42 15.08 6.43
C LEU A 46 -7.63 14.03 7.51
N GLN A 47 -8.49 13.06 7.22
CA GLN A 47 -8.67 11.85 8.02
C GLN A 47 -8.54 10.64 7.10
N ILE A 48 -7.74 9.66 7.51
CA ILE A 48 -7.67 8.34 6.88
C ILE A 48 -8.53 7.41 7.71
N ILE A 49 -9.54 6.83 7.09
CA ILE A 49 -10.53 5.96 7.74
C ILE A 49 -10.57 4.60 7.05
N ASP A 50 -10.94 3.56 7.80
CA ASP A 50 -11.19 2.23 7.28
C ASP A 50 -12.64 2.12 6.79
N GLN A 51 -12.84 1.31 5.77
CA GLN A 51 -14.17 0.83 5.38
C GLN A 51 -14.34 -0.64 5.80
N ASP A 52 -15.60 -1.09 5.85
CA ASP A 52 -15.92 -2.50 6.16
C ASP A 52 -15.29 -3.50 5.18
N SER A 53 -14.90 -3.05 3.98
CA SER A 53 -14.14 -3.81 2.99
C SER A 53 -12.65 -3.97 3.32
N GLY A 54 -12.13 -3.26 4.31
CA GLY A 54 -10.70 -3.16 4.62
C GLY A 54 -9.93 -2.16 3.76
N ASP A 55 -10.63 -1.45 2.85
CA ASP A 55 -10.03 -0.40 2.03
C ASP A 55 -9.89 0.90 2.83
N LYS A 56 -8.81 1.63 2.59
CA LYS A 56 -8.61 2.97 3.16
C LYS A 56 -9.28 4.05 2.32
N VAL A 57 -9.94 4.98 3.01
CA VAL A 57 -10.57 6.16 2.41
C VAL A 57 -10.04 7.42 3.08
N GLY A 58 -9.67 8.41 2.26
CA GLY A 58 -9.41 9.76 2.72
C GLY A 58 -10.72 10.56 2.78
N VAL A 59 -10.93 11.25 3.92
CA VAL A 59 -12.00 12.25 4.09
C VAL A 59 -11.31 13.56 4.44
N ALA A 60 -11.57 14.60 3.67
CA ALA A 60 -10.91 15.87 3.81
C ALA A 60 -11.91 17.03 3.93
N TYR A 61 -11.61 17.97 4.81
CA TYR A 61 -12.24 19.30 4.83
C TYR A 61 -11.20 20.29 4.34
N TRP A 62 -11.47 20.91 3.19
CA TRP A 62 -10.62 21.95 2.63
C TRP A 62 -11.20 23.32 3.00
N TYR A 63 -10.44 24.11 3.74
CA TYR A 63 -10.75 25.48 4.13
C TYR A 63 -9.96 26.44 3.25
N THR A 64 -10.65 27.35 2.58
CA THR A 64 -10.06 28.31 1.64
C THR A 64 -10.88 29.59 1.56
N TYR A 65 -10.56 30.44 0.61
CA TYR A 65 -11.34 31.62 0.24
C TYR A 65 -11.65 31.57 -1.25
N ASP A 66 -12.78 32.15 -1.63
CA ASP A 66 -13.15 32.34 -3.02
C ASP A 66 -12.50 33.61 -3.62
N ASP A 67 -12.70 33.85 -4.92
CA ASP A 67 -12.19 35.03 -5.63
C ASP A 67 -12.69 36.39 -5.03
N ASN A 68 -13.76 36.36 -4.24
CA ASN A 68 -14.29 37.52 -3.54
C ASN A 68 -13.70 37.70 -2.14
N MET A 69 -12.75 36.83 -1.75
CA MET A 69 -12.18 36.76 -0.38
C MET A 69 -13.20 36.37 0.69
N GLU A 70 -14.29 35.71 0.30
CA GLU A 70 -15.22 35.11 1.25
C GLU A 70 -14.76 33.72 1.63
N SER A 71 -14.91 33.34 2.90
CA SER A 71 -14.50 32.03 3.39
C SER A 71 -15.35 30.91 2.72
N ALA A 72 -14.67 29.94 2.16
CA ALA A 72 -15.26 28.77 1.56
C ALA A 72 -14.71 27.50 2.21
N TRP A 73 -15.53 26.45 2.28
CA TRP A 73 -15.09 25.14 2.73
C TRP A 73 -15.77 24.06 1.92
N PHE A 74 -15.05 22.98 1.73
CA PHE A 74 -15.49 21.83 0.94
C PHE A 74 -15.25 20.55 1.71
N LEU A 75 -16.11 19.56 1.51
CA LEU A 75 -15.89 18.18 1.93
C LEU A 75 -15.38 17.39 0.72
N ALA A 76 -14.37 16.59 0.91
CA ALA A 76 -13.89 15.66 -0.11
C ALA A 76 -13.78 14.26 0.48
N ALA A 77 -14.05 13.23 -0.33
CA ALA A 77 -13.89 11.85 0.07
C ALA A 77 -13.55 10.96 -1.14
N GLY A 78 -12.68 9.97 -0.92
CA GLY A 78 -12.32 9.03 -1.97
C GLY A 78 -11.22 8.05 -1.57
N PRO A 79 -10.93 7.05 -2.43
CA PRO A 79 -10.00 5.98 -2.13
C PRO A 79 -8.56 6.46 -1.98
N VAL A 80 -7.81 5.77 -1.12
CA VAL A 80 -6.35 5.87 -1.02
C VAL A 80 -5.72 4.92 -2.03
N ILE A 81 -4.81 5.43 -2.87
CA ILE A 81 -4.12 4.67 -3.92
C ILE A 81 -2.62 4.97 -3.83
N GLY A 82 -1.86 4.09 -3.16
CA GLY A 82 -0.41 4.28 -2.97
C GLY A 82 -0.11 5.57 -2.20
N ASN A 83 0.58 6.51 -2.84
CA ASN A 83 0.94 7.81 -2.26
C ASN A 83 -0.11 8.91 -2.47
N ARG A 84 -1.28 8.61 -3.03
CA ARG A 84 -2.30 9.61 -3.35
C ARG A 84 -3.70 9.24 -2.88
N ILE A 85 -4.56 10.26 -2.82
CA ILE A 85 -5.97 10.13 -2.49
C ILE A 85 -6.77 10.85 -3.57
N GLU A 86 -7.61 10.12 -4.30
CA GLU A 86 -8.45 10.66 -5.36
C GLU A 86 -9.87 10.86 -4.84
N MET A 87 -10.28 12.11 -4.64
CA MET A 87 -11.51 12.45 -3.93
C MET A 87 -12.50 13.19 -4.82
N VAL A 88 -13.77 12.91 -4.63
CA VAL A 88 -14.88 13.75 -5.12
C VAL A 88 -15.06 14.93 -4.15
N LEU A 89 -15.20 16.13 -4.68
CA LEU A 89 -15.33 17.37 -3.92
C LEU A 89 -16.80 17.80 -3.84
N TYR A 90 -17.26 18.11 -2.64
CA TYR A 90 -18.62 18.47 -2.35
C TYR A 90 -18.71 19.84 -1.66
N GLU A 91 -19.75 20.60 -2.02
CA GLU A 91 -20.16 21.82 -1.31
C GLU A 91 -21.41 21.53 -0.47
N GLY A 92 -21.41 21.96 0.77
CA GLY A 92 -22.58 21.92 1.64
C GLY A 92 -23.50 23.10 1.37
N GLN A 93 -24.73 22.87 0.93
CA GLN A 93 -25.79 23.88 0.81
C GLN A 93 -26.79 23.62 1.93
N GLY A 94 -26.54 24.23 3.09
CA GLY A 94 -27.29 23.97 4.29
C GLY A 94 -28.47 24.93 4.54
N ILE A 95 -29.15 24.64 5.63
CA ILE A 95 -30.12 25.51 6.28
C ILE A 95 -29.42 26.41 7.30
N GLY A 96 -30.10 27.43 7.78
CA GLY A 96 -29.57 28.37 8.78
C GLY A 96 -29.19 27.69 10.10
N PHE A 97 -28.25 28.26 10.81
CA PHE A 97 -27.82 27.80 12.13
C PHE A 97 -29.02 27.76 13.10
N LEU A 98 -29.21 26.63 13.79
CA LEU A 98 -30.35 26.33 14.69
C LEU A 98 -31.72 26.12 14.00
N GLU A 99 -31.81 26.13 12.69
CA GLU A 99 -33.03 25.73 12.02
C GLU A 99 -33.13 24.19 12.04
N SER A 100 -34.34 23.67 12.22
CA SER A 100 -34.57 22.23 12.16
C SER A 100 -34.45 21.76 10.73
N ASN A 101 -33.77 20.63 10.54
CA ASN A 101 -33.72 19.94 9.23
C ASN A 101 -35.13 19.66 8.75
N VAL A 102 -35.49 20.24 7.62
CA VAL A 102 -36.68 19.86 6.88
C VAL A 102 -36.23 18.88 5.82
N GLU A 103 -36.75 17.67 5.89
CA GLU A 103 -36.45 16.61 4.92
C GLU A 103 -36.53 17.14 3.48
N GLY A 104 -35.43 17.05 2.74
CA GLY A 104 -35.29 17.55 1.36
C GLY A 104 -34.65 18.95 1.20
N ASN A 105 -34.32 19.67 2.27
CA ASN A 105 -33.64 20.96 2.19
C ASN A 105 -32.13 20.87 2.38
N GLU A 106 -31.62 19.72 2.82
CA GLU A 106 -30.18 19.45 2.91
C GLU A 106 -29.65 19.03 1.55
N ARG A 107 -28.62 19.71 1.11
CA ARG A 107 -27.94 19.34 -0.12
C ARG A 107 -26.44 19.31 0.11
N VAL A 108 -25.86 18.17 -0.20
CA VAL A 108 -24.44 18.03 -0.47
C VAL A 108 -24.35 17.90 -1.98
N VAL A 109 -23.71 18.86 -2.63
CA VAL A 109 -23.64 18.96 -4.08
C VAL A 109 -22.22 18.66 -4.51
N GLU A 110 -22.07 17.72 -5.42
CA GLU A 110 -20.79 17.48 -6.08
C GLU A 110 -20.40 18.71 -6.92
N VAL A 111 -19.22 19.25 -6.66
CA VAL A 111 -18.71 20.45 -7.32
C VAL A 111 -17.38 20.23 -8.03
N GLY A 112 -16.80 19.02 -7.96
CA GLY A 112 -15.57 18.71 -8.65
C GLY A 112 -14.75 17.60 -8.01
N SER A 113 -13.43 17.72 -8.10
CA SER A 113 -12.45 16.77 -7.58
C SER A 113 -11.34 17.45 -6.78
N LEU A 114 -10.79 16.71 -5.84
CA LEU A 114 -9.58 17.04 -5.10
C LEU A 114 -8.67 15.81 -5.08
N GLU A 115 -7.44 15.95 -5.54
CA GLU A 115 -6.41 14.93 -5.41
C GLU A 115 -5.34 15.44 -4.46
N LEU A 116 -4.93 14.59 -3.51
CA LEU A 116 -3.76 14.81 -2.67
C LEU A 116 -2.70 13.78 -3.04
N GLU A 117 -1.55 14.23 -3.49
CA GLU A 117 -0.38 13.40 -3.80
C GLU A 117 0.75 13.76 -2.85
N PHE A 118 1.28 12.76 -2.12
CA PHE A 118 2.31 12.99 -1.10
C PHE A 118 3.67 12.53 -1.61
N SER A 119 4.67 13.38 -1.41
CA SER A 119 6.09 13.10 -1.70
C SER A 119 6.87 12.63 -0.48
N SER A 120 6.35 12.90 0.72
CA SER A 120 6.92 12.47 1.99
C SER A 120 5.83 12.45 3.07
N CYS A 121 6.17 11.99 4.26
CA CYS A 121 5.28 12.10 5.43
C CYS A 121 4.85 13.54 5.76
N ASN A 122 5.55 14.55 5.24
CA ASN A 122 5.37 15.95 5.63
C ASN A 122 5.05 16.88 4.47
N GLU A 123 5.15 16.43 3.24
CA GLU A 123 4.99 17.26 2.04
C GLU A 123 4.14 16.56 1.00
N GLY A 124 3.35 17.35 0.29
CA GLY A 124 2.52 16.87 -0.81
C GLY A 124 2.03 18.01 -1.69
N THR A 125 1.19 17.66 -2.64
CA THR A 125 0.52 18.59 -3.56
C THR A 125 -0.97 18.30 -3.56
N ALA A 126 -1.78 19.34 -3.41
CA ALA A 126 -3.21 19.28 -3.64
C ALA A 126 -3.50 19.79 -5.06
N THR A 127 -4.24 19.00 -5.85
CA THR A 127 -4.73 19.38 -7.18
C THR A 127 -6.25 19.33 -7.17
N PHE A 128 -6.89 20.41 -7.61
CA PHE A 128 -8.34 20.51 -7.59
C PHE A 128 -8.91 21.01 -8.91
N ALA A 129 -10.13 20.58 -9.20
CA ALA A 129 -10.90 21.09 -10.31
C ALA A 129 -12.37 21.23 -9.89
N THR A 130 -12.92 22.45 -9.92
CA THR A 130 -14.31 22.69 -9.56
C THR A 130 -15.15 23.19 -10.71
N THR A 131 -16.47 23.03 -10.61
CA THR A 131 -17.45 23.64 -11.50
C THR A 131 -17.86 25.04 -11.02
N LEU A 132 -17.31 25.49 -9.87
CA LEU A 132 -17.60 26.80 -9.27
C LEU A 132 -16.68 27.88 -9.88
N PRO A 133 -17.23 28.88 -10.62
CA PRO A 133 -16.39 29.90 -11.26
C PRO A 133 -15.56 30.73 -10.29
N SER A 134 -16.02 30.89 -9.05
CA SER A 134 -15.32 31.64 -8.00
C SER A 134 -14.16 30.90 -7.33
N VAL A 135 -13.99 29.60 -7.61
CA VAL A 135 -12.90 28.77 -7.08
C VAL A 135 -12.00 28.25 -8.18
N GLY A 136 -12.59 27.82 -9.32
CA GLY A 136 -11.85 27.40 -10.50
C GLY A 136 -11.14 26.06 -10.36
N SER A 137 -9.91 25.98 -10.89
CA SER A 137 -9.06 24.80 -10.81
C SER A 137 -7.60 25.20 -10.68
N GLY A 138 -6.80 24.34 -10.04
CA GLY A 138 -5.39 24.62 -9.81
C GLY A 138 -4.70 23.55 -8.98
N SER A 139 -3.49 23.86 -8.55
CA SER A 139 -2.73 23.05 -7.61
C SER A 139 -1.91 23.91 -6.66
N PHE A 140 -1.67 23.41 -5.45
CA PHE A 140 -0.87 24.09 -4.44
C PHE A 140 -0.11 23.07 -3.58
N PRO A 141 1.08 23.42 -3.04
CA PRO A 141 1.79 22.58 -2.11
C PRO A 141 1.05 22.53 -0.76
N VAL A 142 1.11 21.36 -0.13
CA VAL A 142 0.64 21.16 1.25
C VAL A 142 1.79 20.66 2.10
N GLU A 143 1.87 21.19 3.33
CA GLU A 143 2.84 20.79 4.33
C GLU A 143 2.10 20.32 5.58
N ARG A 144 2.63 19.28 6.23
CA ARG A 144 2.05 18.77 7.47
C ARG A 144 2.16 19.82 8.58
N PHE A 145 1.03 20.14 9.18
CA PHE A 145 0.96 21.06 10.31
C PHE A 145 0.83 20.35 11.66
N THR A 146 0.19 19.17 11.70
CA THR A 146 0.03 18.39 12.93
C THR A 146 0.30 16.91 12.71
N ASP A 147 0.90 16.28 13.72
CA ASP A 147 1.05 14.84 13.83
C ASP A 147 0.06 14.26 14.84
N LEU A 148 -0.25 12.97 14.70
CA LEU A 148 -0.97 12.24 15.72
C LEU A 148 -0.07 12.04 16.95
N PHE A 149 -0.66 12.23 18.14
CA PHE A 149 0.07 12.09 19.39
C PHE A 149 0.69 10.69 19.54
N ASN A 150 1.97 10.66 19.87
CA ASN A 150 2.75 9.45 20.12
C ASN A 150 2.91 8.52 18.90
N THR A 151 2.91 9.05 17.70
CA THR A 151 3.14 8.29 16.48
C THR A 151 4.27 8.91 15.66
N SER A 152 4.83 8.12 14.76
CA SER A 152 5.81 8.57 13.77
C SER A 152 5.46 7.98 12.42
N CYS A 153 5.52 8.79 11.37
CA CYS A 153 5.29 8.34 10.00
C CYS A 153 6.59 7.85 9.39
N SER A 154 6.61 6.62 8.87
CA SER A 154 7.72 6.08 8.05
C SER A 154 7.45 6.16 6.55
N GLY A 155 6.18 6.34 6.17
CA GLY A 155 5.71 6.30 4.79
C GLY A 155 5.59 4.89 4.22
N GLY A 156 5.73 3.87 5.03
CA GLY A 156 5.66 2.48 4.62
C GLY A 156 4.51 1.71 5.27
N VAL A 157 4.30 0.47 4.83
CA VAL A 157 3.14 -0.37 5.21
C VAL A 157 3.04 -0.61 6.71
N SER A 158 4.17 -0.65 7.43
CA SER A 158 4.18 -0.87 8.89
C SER A 158 3.50 0.24 9.70
N ASP A 159 3.31 1.42 9.11
CA ASP A 159 2.59 2.50 9.78
C ASP A 159 1.11 2.14 10.05
N ASP A 160 0.54 1.24 9.27
CA ASP A 160 -0.82 0.73 9.44
C ASP A 160 -0.88 -0.56 10.26
N THR A 161 0.27 -1.20 10.54
CA THR A 161 0.34 -2.41 11.34
C THR A 161 -0.15 -2.13 12.77
N PRO A 162 -1.11 -2.88 13.31
CA PRO A 162 -1.52 -2.78 14.69
C PRO A 162 -0.36 -3.07 15.66
N SER A 163 -0.32 -2.38 16.78
CA SER A 163 0.75 -2.55 17.79
C SER A 163 0.73 -3.93 18.51
N ASP A 164 -0.35 -4.67 18.36
CA ASP A 164 -0.60 -5.99 18.93
C ASP A 164 -0.59 -7.11 17.87
N VAL A 165 -0.06 -6.82 16.68
CA VAL A 165 0.08 -7.84 15.63
C VAL A 165 1.00 -8.96 16.12
N LEU A 166 0.61 -10.19 15.86
CA LEU A 166 1.46 -11.35 16.08
C LEU A 166 2.55 -11.40 15.00
N VAL A 167 3.73 -11.88 15.39
CA VAL A 167 4.79 -12.11 14.39
C VAL A 167 4.30 -13.16 13.42
N THR A 168 4.31 -12.82 12.14
CA THR A 168 3.96 -13.74 11.04
C THR A 168 5.07 -13.75 10.01
N GLU A 169 5.38 -14.94 9.50
CA GLU A 169 6.31 -15.12 8.40
C GLU A 169 5.67 -16.04 7.35
N GLN A 170 5.71 -15.64 6.10
CA GLN A 170 5.15 -16.39 4.99
C GLN A 170 6.14 -16.45 3.84
N ARG A 171 6.32 -17.65 3.27
CA ARG A 171 7.17 -17.88 2.11
C ARG A 171 6.35 -18.40 0.94
N ILE A 172 6.50 -17.80 -0.22
CA ILE A 172 5.85 -18.17 -1.47
C ILE A 172 6.91 -18.55 -2.51
N GLY A 173 6.80 -19.75 -3.10
CA GLY A 173 7.66 -20.18 -4.19
C GLY A 173 7.38 -19.41 -5.48
N LEU A 174 8.43 -19.08 -6.21
CA LEU A 174 8.37 -18.52 -7.56
C LEU A 174 8.84 -19.56 -8.58
N SER A 175 7.93 -19.94 -9.46
CA SER A 175 8.15 -20.96 -10.51
C SER A 175 8.50 -20.34 -11.86
N PRO A 176 9.21 -21.03 -12.75
CA PRO A 176 9.49 -20.56 -14.09
C PRO A 176 8.22 -20.22 -14.87
N ALA A 177 8.10 -18.98 -15.36
CA ALA A 177 7.00 -18.53 -16.21
C ALA A 177 7.17 -18.90 -17.68
N ARG A 178 8.31 -19.51 -18.07
CA ARG A 178 8.66 -19.87 -19.45
C ARG A 178 9.20 -21.29 -19.52
N ASP A 179 8.78 -22.02 -20.54
CA ASP A 179 9.27 -23.38 -20.80
C ASP A 179 10.80 -23.43 -20.97
N GLY A 180 11.43 -24.42 -20.31
CA GLY A 180 12.86 -24.66 -20.39
C GLY A 180 13.75 -23.78 -19.53
N LEU A 181 13.19 -22.85 -18.76
CA LEU A 181 13.93 -22.12 -17.74
C LEU A 181 14.07 -23.01 -16.49
N LEU A 182 15.29 -23.09 -15.94
CA LEU A 182 15.57 -23.88 -14.73
C LEU A 182 15.65 -23.01 -13.46
N ALA A 183 15.53 -21.70 -13.62
CA ALA A 183 15.56 -20.77 -12.51
C ALA A 183 14.43 -21.03 -11.51
N SER A 184 14.68 -20.73 -10.26
CA SER A 184 13.72 -20.78 -9.17
C SER A 184 13.84 -19.53 -8.29
N GLY A 185 12.90 -19.32 -7.41
CA GLY A 185 12.94 -18.23 -6.46
C GLY A 185 11.87 -18.37 -5.38
N HIS A 186 11.88 -17.45 -4.46
CA HIS A 186 10.84 -17.32 -3.47
C HIS A 186 10.66 -15.85 -3.07
N ALA A 187 9.50 -15.55 -2.51
CA ALA A 187 9.23 -14.29 -1.86
C ALA A 187 8.89 -14.55 -0.40
N ASP A 188 9.53 -13.81 0.49
CA ASP A 188 9.30 -13.88 1.94
C ASP A 188 8.61 -12.60 2.40
N PHE A 189 7.63 -12.75 3.27
CA PHE A 189 6.95 -11.64 3.93
C PHE A 189 6.98 -11.88 5.44
N GLU A 190 7.46 -10.88 6.18
CA GLU A 190 7.52 -10.90 7.63
C GLU A 190 6.85 -9.66 8.18
N GLU A 191 5.89 -9.85 9.10
CA GLU A 191 5.24 -8.76 9.82
C GLU A 191 5.51 -8.90 11.32
N ARG A 192 6.02 -7.82 11.92
CA ARG A 192 6.33 -7.70 13.36
C ARG A 192 5.74 -6.39 13.89
N PRO A 193 5.57 -6.25 15.23
CA PRO A 193 5.06 -5.00 15.83
C PRO A 193 5.90 -3.74 15.53
N ASP A 194 7.17 -3.89 15.21
CA ASP A 194 8.14 -2.82 15.00
C ASP A 194 8.58 -2.66 13.55
N ARG A 195 8.22 -3.61 12.66
CA ARG A 195 8.62 -3.58 11.25
C ARG A 195 7.82 -4.56 10.39
N THR A 196 7.84 -4.31 9.10
CA THR A 196 7.39 -5.25 8.07
C THR A 196 8.48 -5.38 7.01
N GLU A 197 8.78 -6.60 6.60
CA GLU A 197 9.81 -6.94 5.61
C GLU A 197 9.19 -7.77 4.48
N PHE A 198 9.63 -7.52 3.25
CA PHE A 198 9.29 -8.29 2.07
C PHE A 198 10.54 -8.47 1.23
N SER A 199 10.91 -9.69 0.88
CA SER A 199 12.06 -9.96 0.03
C SER A 199 11.69 -10.85 -1.14
N VAL A 200 12.44 -10.71 -2.24
CA VAL A 200 12.38 -11.58 -3.40
C VAL A 200 13.78 -12.09 -3.68
N GLU A 201 13.97 -13.40 -3.60
CA GLU A 201 15.23 -14.09 -3.87
C GLU A 201 15.06 -15.01 -5.09
N VAL A 202 16.08 -15.05 -5.94
CA VAL A 202 16.11 -15.90 -7.14
C VAL A 202 17.42 -16.66 -7.25
N GLU A 203 17.36 -17.88 -7.80
CA GLU A 203 18.48 -18.75 -8.06
C GLU A 203 18.44 -19.27 -9.49
N ASP A 204 19.62 -19.62 -10.02
CA ASP A 204 19.82 -20.17 -11.37
C ASP A 204 19.25 -19.30 -12.50
N LEU A 205 19.16 -17.99 -12.25
CA LEU A 205 18.75 -17.01 -13.24
C LEU A 205 19.99 -16.37 -13.92
N ALA A 206 19.90 -15.99 -15.18
CA ALA A 206 21.02 -15.38 -15.90
C ALA A 206 21.43 -14.05 -15.26
N ASP A 207 22.73 -13.73 -15.26
CA ASP A 207 23.23 -12.44 -14.76
C ASP A 207 22.58 -11.27 -15.53
N GLY A 208 22.09 -10.29 -14.80
CA GLY A 208 21.41 -9.13 -15.37
C GLY A 208 20.54 -8.37 -14.37
N SER A 209 19.82 -7.38 -14.87
CA SER A 209 18.83 -6.63 -14.11
C SER A 209 17.42 -7.07 -14.49
N TYR A 210 16.60 -7.30 -13.49
CA TYR A 210 15.22 -7.72 -13.59
C TYR A 210 14.32 -6.75 -12.82
N ARG A 211 13.02 -6.77 -13.07
CA ARG A 211 12.03 -5.97 -12.34
C ARG A 211 11.18 -6.88 -11.47
N ILE A 212 10.94 -6.44 -10.24
CA ILE A 212 10.01 -7.08 -9.33
C ILE A 212 8.63 -6.46 -9.55
N MET A 213 7.67 -7.28 -9.96
CA MET A 213 6.28 -6.87 -10.18
C MET A 213 5.42 -7.43 -9.06
N VAL A 214 4.67 -6.59 -8.37
CA VAL A 214 3.69 -7.00 -7.36
C VAL A 214 2.34 -6.39 -7.72
N GLY A 215 1.33 -7.23 -7.91
CA GLY A 215 0.03 -6.82 -8.42
C GLY A 215 0.07 -6.18 -9.81
N GLY A 216 1.06 -6.56 -10.64
CA GLY A 216 1.27 -5.98 -11.97
C GLY A 216 1.95 -4.61 -11.99
N ILE A 217 2.38 -4.09 -10.83
CA ILE A 217 3.09 -2.82 -10.69
C ILE A 217 4.57 -3.09 -10.47
N ASP A 218 5.44 -2.35 -11.16
CA ASP A 218 6.89 -2.39 -10.98
C ASP A 218 7.26 -1.78 -9.60
N ARG A 219 7.84 -2.60 -8.72
CA ARG A 219 8.19 -2.21 -7.35
C ARG A 219 9.69 -2.02 -7.13
N GLY A 220 10.52 -2.44 -8.07
CA GLY A 220 11.96 -2.23 -7.97
C GLY A 220 12.78 -3.18 -8.83
N GLU A 221 14.09 -2.96 -8.77
CA GLU A 221 15.08 -3.71 -9.53
C GLU A 221 15.64 -4.88 -8.70
N LEU A 222 15.81 -6.02 -9.35
CA LEU A 222 16.50 -7.19 -8.83
C LEU A 222 17.76 -7.41 -9.68
N VAL A 223 18.94 -7.32 -9.09
CA VAL A 223 20.22 -7.54 -9.77
C VAL A 223 20.71 -8.96 -9.51
N VAL A 224 20.86 -9.74 -10.58
CA VAL A 224 21.37 -11.11 -10.51
C VAL A 224 22.85 -11.13 -10.86
N THR A 225 23.65 -11.77 -10.00
CA THR A 225 25.09 -11.97 -10.21
C THR A 225 25.46 -13.41 -9.85
N MET A 226 26.12 -14.09 -10.75
CA MET A 226 26.49 -15.51 -10.61
C MET A 226 25.27 -16.41 -10.37
N GLY A 227 24.16 -16.07 -11.00
CA GLY A 227 22.92 -16.84 -10.94
C GLY A 227 22.04 -16.56 -9.73
N ILE A 228 22.42 -15.68 -8.80
CA ILE A 228 21.70 -15.38 -7.56
C ILE A 228 21.40 -13.88 -7.50
N GLY A 229 20.20 -13.54 -7.07
CA GLY A 229 19.78 -12.16 -6.81
C GLY A 229 18.79 -12.09 -5.66
N GLU A 230 18.87 -10.99 -4.89
CA GLU A 230 17.95 -10.69 -3.80
C GLU A 230 17.67 -9.19 -3.78
N THR A 231 16.42 -8.85 -3.50
CA THR A 231 16.02 -7.47 -3.20
C THR A 231 15.09 -7.49 -2.00
N GLU A 232 15.40 -6.65 -1.02
CA GLU A 232 14.69 -6.57 0.23
C GLU A 232 14.02 -5.20 0.39
N PHE A 233 12.72 -5.23 0.68
CA PHE A 233 11.89 -4.08 1.03
C PHE A 233 11.61 -4.12 2.52
N ARG A 234 11.64 -2.98 3.18
CA ARG A 234 11.42 -2.89 4.62
C ARG A 234 10.73 -1.59 5.02
N SER A 235 9.82 -1.69 5.99
CA SER A 235 9.18 -0.54 6.65
C SER A 235 9.26 -0.72 8.19
N PRO A 236 9.80 0.27 8.95
CA PRO A 236 10.53 1.46 8.49
C PRO A 236 11.80 1.09 7.70
N VAL A 237 12.17 1.92 6.74
CA VAL A 237 13.32 1.65 5.86
C VAL A 237 14.63 1.62 6.64
N GLU A 238 15.53 0.72 6.26
CA GLU A 238 16.88 0.59 6.79
C GLU A 238 17.93 0.82 5.69
N ALA A 239 19.13 1.20 6.08
CA ALA A 239 20.20 1.49 5.12
C ALA A 239 20.53 0.26 4.24
N GLY A 240 20.48 0.44 2.93
CA GLY A 240 20.73 -0.60 1.94
C GLY A 240 19.49 -1.39 1.51
N LYS A 241 18.34 -1.10 2.07
CA LYS A 241 17.04 -1.70 1.72
C LYS A 241 16.13 -0.68 1.06
N VAL A 242 15.12 -1.14 0.36
CA VAL A 242 14.10 -0.31 -0.29
C VAL A 242 12.95 -0.10 0.71
N LEU A 243 12.32 1.08 0.70
CA LEU A 243 11.12 1.28 1.51
C LEU A 243 9.99 0.36 1.03
N LEU A 244 9.36 -0.38 1.94
CA LEU A 244 8.15 -1.14 1.64
C LEU A 244 6.93 -0.19 1.64
N ALA A 245 6.74 0.50 0.52
CA ALA A 245 5.68 1.47 0.30
C ALA A 245 4.46 0.86 -0.44
N PHE A 246 4.26 -0.43 -0.30
CA PHE A 246 3.11 -1.16 -0.86
C PHE A 246 2.79 -2.36 0.03
N ASP A 247 1.56 -2.87 -0.08
CA ASP A 247 1.16 -4.11 0.59
C ASP A 247 1.26 -5.27 -0.41
N PRO A 248 2.15 -6.27 -0.18
CA PRO A 248 2.28 -7.42 -1.07
C PRO A 248 1.20 -8.48 -0.83
N ARG A 249 0.42 -8.40 0.25
CA ARG A 249 -0.60 -9.38 0.61
C ARG A 249 -1.72 -9.42 -0.42
N GLY A 250 -2.15 -10.62 -0.80
CA GLY A 250 -3.17 -10.83 -1.82
C GLY A 250 -2.73 -10.49 -3.25
N GLN A 251 -1.46 -10.17 -3.47
CA GLN A 251 -0.94 -9.75 -4.76
C GLN A 251 -0.12 -10.85 -5.42
N LYS A 252 -0.22 -10.95 -6.74
CA LYS A 252 0.65 -11.79 -7.55
C LYS A 252 2.05 -11.21 -7.60
N ILE A 253 3.07 -12.04 -7.39
CA ILE A 253 4.48 -11.66 -7.41
C ILE A 253 5.13 -12.25 -8.66
N GLU A 254 5.84 -11.43 -9.42
CA GLU A 254 6.53 -11.84 -10.64
C GLU A 254 7.91 -11.18 -10.75
N VAL A 255 8.85 -11.86 -11.36
CA VAL A 255 10.15 -11.31 -11.77
C VAL A 255 10.16 -11.19 -13.29
N HIS A 256 10.44 -10.02 -13.83
CA HIS A 256 10.38 -9.71 -15.26
C HIS A 256 11.74 -9.33 -15.82
N ASP A 257 12.05 -9.83 -17.03
CA ASP A 257 13.04 -9.23 -17.93
C ASP A 257 12.36 -8.32 -18.98
N ASP A 258 13.09 -7.90 -20.01
CA ASP A 258 12.56 -7.06 -21.10
C ASP A 258 11.49 -7.77 -21.96
N GLN A 259 11.34 -9.08 -21.84
CA GLN A 259 10.36 -9.88 -22.59
C GLN A 259 9.12 -10.26 -21.76
N GLY A 260 9.07 -9.91 -20.48
CA GLY A 260 7.99 -10.18 -19.55
C GLY A 260 8.40 -11.13 -18.42
N ALA A 261 7.45 -11.82 -17.80
CA ALA A 261 7.70 -12.69 -16.65
C ALA A 261 8.71 -13.80 -16.94
N VAL A 262 9.69 -13.97 -16.07
CA VAL A 262 10.64 -15.09 -16.02
C VAL A 262 10.32 -16.03 -14.86
N LEU A 263 9.89 -15.48 -13.70
CA LEU A 263 9.38 -16.24 -12.57
C LEU A 263 8.04 -15.67 -12.14
N THR A 264 7.19 -16.50 -11.54
CA THR A 264 5.84 -16.11 -11.08
C THR A 264 5.44 -16.93 -9.86
N SER A 265 4.67 -16.33 -8.96
CA SER A 265 4.04 -17.00 -7.81
C SER A 265 2.83 -17.86 -8.23
N ASP A 266 2.52 -17.95 -9.53
CA ASP A 266 1.30 -18.59 -10.05
C ASP A 266 0.04 -18.02 -9.37
N ASP A 267 -0.78 -18.89 -8.74
CA ASP A 267 -1.97 -18.50 -7.98
C ASP A 267 -1.71 -18.35 -6.46
N SER A 268 -0.45 -18.55 -6.02
CA SER A 268 -0.08 -18.39 -4.62
C SER A 268 0.12 -16.89 -4.30
N VAL A 269 -0.49 -16.45 -3.21
CA VAL A 269 -0.39 -15.07 -2.72
C VAL A 269 -0.09 -15.06 -1.22
N ILE A 270 0.55 -14.00 -0.74
CA ILE A 270 0.73 -13.76 0.70
C ILE A 270 -0.66 -13.50 1.30
N ASP A 271 -1.05 -14.29 2.30
CA ASP A 271 -2.33 -14.08 2.96
C ASP A 271 -2.35 -12.74 3.71
N GLY A 272 -3.34 -11.93 3.38
CA GLY A 272 -3.67 -10.77 4.19
C GLY A 272 -4.45 -11.24 5.40
N GLY A 273 -3.83 -11.41 6.56
CA GLY A 273 -4.49 -11.82 7.80
C GLY A 273 -5.72 -10.96 8.17
N GLY A 274 -6.74 -11.01 7.33
CA GLY A 274 -8.03 -10.39 7.54
C GLY A 274 -8.86 -11.26 8.46
N ASN A 275 -9.33 -10.70 9.56
CA ASN A 275 -10.42 -11.24 10.36
C ASN A 275 -11.56 -11.65 9.43
N GLY A 276 -11.70 -12.96 9.18
CA GLY A 276 -12.81 -13.52 8.45
C GLY A 276 -14.13 -13.19 9.13
N GLY A 277 -14.82 -12.19 8.62
CA GLY A 277 -16.24 -11.99 8.83
C GLY A 277 -16.97 -13.13 8.13
N ASP A 278 -17.55 -14.00 8.94
CA ASP A 278 -18.36 -15.14 8.58
C ASP A 278 -19.66 -14.65 7.89
N ASP A 279 -19.71 -14.75 6.57
CA ASP A 279 -20.99 -14.67 5.86
C ASP A 279 -21.39 -16.07 5.39
N GLY A 280 -22.35 -16.63 6.16
CA GLY A 280 -22.94 -17.92 5.93
C GLY A 280 -23.60 -18.06 4.56
N GLY A 281 -23.15 -19.04 3.82
CA GLY A 281 -23.80 -19.59 2.63
C GLY A 281 -23.33 -21.01 2.43
N GLY A 282 -24.11 -21.98 2.92
CA GLY A 282 -23.76 -23.38 2.86
C GLY A 282 -23.66 -23.90 1.43
N ASP A 283 -22.64 -24.71 1.19
CA ASP A 283 -22.80 -25.90 0.34
C ASP A 283 -21.81 -26.99 0.76
N ASP A 284 -22.35 -28.20 0.92
CA ASP A 284 -21.66 -29.39 1.39
C ASP A 284 -20.66 -29.89 0.32
N GLY A 285 -19.40 -29.59 0.48
CA GLY A 285 -18.34 -30.18 -0.30
C GLY A 285 -17.06 -30.17 0.51
N GLY A 286 -16.64 -31.34 1.05
CA GLY A 286 -15.37 -31.51 1.75
C GLY A 286 -14.22 -31.09 0.86
N GLY A 287 -13.91 -29.83 0.86
CA GLY A 287 -12.70 -29.25 0.27
C GLY A 287 -11.55 -29.41 1.27
N THR A 288 -10.59 -30.22 0.94
CA THR A 288 -9.25 -30.15 1.54
C THR A 288 -8.79 -28.70 1.32
N LEU A 289 -8.49 -28.00 2.41
CA LEU A 289 -7.82 -26.70 2.32
C LEU A 289 -6.44 -26.98 1.66
N ASP A 290 -6.33 -26.61 0.40
CA ASP A 290 -5.06 -26.68 -0.31
C ASP A 290 -4.27 -25.42 0.06
N PHE A 291 -3.41 -25.53 1.07
CA PHE A 291 -2.52 -24.45 1.51
C PHE A 291 -1.33 -24.26 0.55
N GLY A 292 -1.31 -24.96 -0.58
CA GLY A 292 -0.19 -24.90 -1.51
C GLY A 292 1.14 -25.29 -0.85
N SER A 293 2.22 -24.65 -1.25
CA SER A 293 3.57 -24.83 -0.67
C SER A 293 3.94 -23.72 0.32
N VAL A 294 2.95 -23.07 0.94
CA VAL A 294 3.20 -21.92 1.86
C VAL A 294 3.49 -22.45 3.25
N GLU A 295 4.67 -22.15 3.76
CA GLU A 295 5.03 -22.33 5.17
C GLU A 295 4.50 -21.11 5.96
N ILE A 296 3.79 -21.35 7.07
CA ILE A 296 3.27 -20.31 7.94
C ILE A 296 3.86 -20.50 9.32
N GLU A 297 4.51 -19.46 9.86
CA GLU A 297 5.02 -19.42 11.22
C GLU A 297 4.41 -18.22 11.97
N VAL A 298 3.88 -18.48 13.16
CA VAL A 298 3.21 -17.47 13.98
C VAL A 298 3.83 -17.45 15.38
N GLY A 299 4.39 -16.30 15.76
CA GLY A 299 4.92 -16.11 17.11
C GLY A 299 3.81 -16.10 18.16
N LEU A 300 3.98 -16.86 19.23
CA LEU A 300 3.05 -16.94 20.35
C LEU A 300 3.42 -15.90 21.42
N SER A 301 2.49 -15.01 21.74
CA SER A 301 2.67 -14.02 22.81
C SER A 301 2.29 -14.61 24.17
N ASN A 302 3.09 -14.34 25.20
CA ASN A 302 2.75 -14.80 26.52
C ASN A 302 1.55 -14.03 27.12
N THR A 303 0.71 -14.71 27.88
CA THR A 303 -0.48 -14.16 28.56
C THR A 303 -0.17 -13.44 29.86
N GLY A 304 1.10 -13.30 30.25
CA GLY A 304 1.56 -12.70 31.49
C GLY A 304 1.64 -13.66 32.65
N VAL A 305 1.21 -14.91 32.51
CA VAL A 305 1.35 -15.94 33.57
C VAL A 305 2.81 -16.32 33.75
N TYR A 306 3.55 -16.44 32.66
CA TYR A 306 5.00 -16.64 32.64
C TYR A 306 5.65 -15.54 31.80
N PRO A 307 6.10 -14.43 32.43
CA PRO A 307 6.51 -13.23 31.68
C PRO A 307 7.71 -13.40 30.75
N LEU A 308 8.49 -14.46 30.88
CA LEU A 308 9.64 -14.77 30.07
C LEU A 308 9.33 -15.82 28.99
N ALA A 309 8.12 -16.41 29.00
CA ALA A 309 7.74 -17.43 28.04
C ALA A 309 7.64 -16.84 26.63
N SER A 310 8.16 -17.57 25.68
CA SER A 310 8.01 -17.32 24.25
C SER A 310 7.68 -18.62 23.54
N GLY A 311 7.28 -18.54 22.29
CA GLY A 311 7.03 -19.71 21.47
C GLY A 311 6.58 -19.34 20.07
N ASP A 312 6.45 -20.34 19.23
CA ASP A 312 5.94 -20.23 17.87
C ASP A 312 5.06 -21.43 17.51
N ALA A 313 4.19 -21.21 16.54
CA ALA A 313 3.39 -22.24 15.91
C ALA A 313 3.69 -22.22 14.42
N LYS A 314 4.05 -23.38 13.86
CA LYS A 314 4.47 -23.54 12.47
C LYS A 314 3.57 -24.54 11.76
N LEU A 315 3.08 -24.14 10.57
CA LEU A 315 2.37 -24.99 9.64
C LEU A 315 3.25 -25.15 8.37
N GLU A 316 3.68 -26.38 8.08
CA GLU A 316 4.56 -26.70 6.97
C GLU A 316 3.87 -27.68 6.04
N PRO A 317 3.28 -27.20 4.92
CA PRO A 317 2.75 -28.05 3.88
C PRO A 317 3.86 -28.79 3.13
N ARG A 318 3.67 -30.08 2.87
CA ARG A 318 4.55 -30.91 2.05
C ARG A 318 3.71 -31.61 0.98
N ASP A 319 4.31 -32.12 -0.06
CA ASP A 319 3.62 -32.79 -1.17
C ASP A 319 2.66 -33.91 -0.75
N ASP A 320 2.93 -34.59 0.35
CA ASP A 320 2.16 -35.73 0.85
C ASP A 320 1.49 -35.55 2.20
N ARG A 321 1.76 -34.43 2.88
CA ARG A 321 1.22 -34.13 4.21
C ARG A 321 1.43 -32.67 4.58
N THR A 322 0.73 -32.25 5.63
CA THR A 322 0.99 -30.99 6.31
C THR A 322 1.46 -31.27 7.73
N ASP A 323 2.61 -30.74 8.12
CA ASP A 323 3.15 -30.83 9.46
C ASP A 323 2.75 -29.56 10.25
N PHE A 324 2.27 -29.74 11.47
CA PHE A 324 1.99 -28.63 12.40
C PHE A 324 2.82 -28.86 13.67
N SER A 325 3.56 -27.84 14.08
CA SER A 325 4.36 -27.86 15.29
C SER A 325 4.11 -26.61 16.14
N VAL A 326 4.27 -26.77 17.45
CA VAL A 326 4.27 -25.66 18.41
C VAL A 326 5.50 -25.84 19.27
N GLU A 327 6.33 -24.81 19.35
CA GLU A 327 7.48 -24.75 20.24
C GLU A 327 7.21 -23.71 21.33
N ILE A 328 7.54 -24.03 22.57
CA ILE A 328 7.36 -23.13 23.71
C ILE A 328 8.63 -23.15 24.55
N GLU A 329 9.17 -21.97 24.82
CA GLU A 329 10.39 -21.78 25.59
C GLU A 329 10.13 -21.03 26.88
N ASP A 330 11.04 -21.16 27.85
CA ASP A 330 11.03 -20.48 29.14
C ASP A 330 9.75 -20.67 29.97
N VAL A 331 9.13 -21.85 29.85
CA VAL A 331 8.01 -22.28 30.67
C VAL A 331 8.46 -23.36 31.68
N PRO A 332 7.87 -23.46 32.89
CA PRO A 332 8.13 -24.54 33.82
C PRO A 332 7.82 -25.92 33.22
N VAL A 333 8.52 -26.94 33.64
CA VAL A 333 8.23 -28.33 33.21
C VAL A 333 6.83 -28.72 33.62
N GLY A 334 5.97 -29.11 32.72
CA GLY A 334 4.58 -29.50 32.97
C GLY A 334 3.89 -29.99 31.70
N ASP A 335 2.59 -30.30 31.82
CA ASP A 335 1.70 -30.59 30.71
C ASP A 335 0.96 -29.30 30.34
N TYR A 336 1.02 -28.89 29.07
CA TYR A 336 0.44 -27.67 28.53
C TYR A 336 -0.55 -27.94 27.43
#